data_dfa1db58fec3df5a70fc8713da9ece82
#
_entry.id   dfa1db58fec3df5a70fc8713da9ece82
#
_cell.length_a   1.000
_cell.length_b   1.000
_cell.length_c   1.000
_cell.angle_alpha   90.00
_cell.angle_beta   90.00
_cell.angle_gamma   90.00
#
_symmetry.space_group_name_H-M   'P 1'
#
loop_
_entity.id
_entity.type
_entity.pdbx_description
1 polymer ?
#
loop_
_entity_poly.entity_id
_entity_poly.type
_entity_poly.pdbx_seq_one_letter_code
_entity_poly.pdbx_strand_id
1 'polypeptide(L)'
;MRLVRDLGRRKLRSTLTITGIMIGIMALVVFGSMANKIDALVKGGSDYYKDKITVSAKGGFMGLGGVLSTRMVAQISPLKGVDVVVPGVSMLLSDEVSGVSMGTPSMIQGSVANADQGREKFAMHYATGRALLPSDEGSNVVVLGSDLARQKKAKVGDTVTLRNVDFKVVGILEPTLTAPDNSAMVPMVAAQELYVKTLPALVADKLNTYEIATGLVVYPKPGTDPEAVANEIDAKVAGISTMTGKDFDQQIGAATSMLNAILIGIGLLSLIIGGLSVINTMAMSVAERTREIGIKRAIGASRWRIRREIVIESAIIGLIGGLLGLALGFVITTMGNDAGRESSTILFDLTFGTAFSSVAFATILGAAAGFVPAWSASRLDPVTALRYE
;
A
#
# COMPACT_ATOMS: atom_id res chain seq x y z
N MET A 1 14.84 -29.94 25.70
CA MET A 1 16.24 -30.10 25.23
C MET A 1 16.48 -31.32 24.33
N ARG A 2 15.80 -32.47 24.46
CA ARG A 2 15.98 -33.63 23.55
C ARG A 2 15.53 -33.35 22.12
N LEU A 3 14.39 -32.67 21.91
CA LEU A 3 13.84 -32.33 20.59
C LEU A 3 14.79 -31.50 19.70
N VAL A 4 15.49 -30.50 20.26
CA VAL A 4 16.45 -29.65 19.51
C VAL A 4 17.71 -30.44 19.13
N ARG A 5 18.09 -31.43 19.94
CA ARG A 5 19.25 -32.30 19.67
C ARG A 5 18.99 -33.36 18.59
N ASP A 6 17.74 -33.79 18.45
CA ASP A 6 17.33 -34.76 17.43
C ASP A 6 17.18 -34.13 16.05
N LEU A 7 16.78 -32.83 15.97
CA LEU A 7 16.83 -32.00 14.76
C LEU A 7 18.28 -31.87 14.21
N GLY A 8 19.27 -31.86 15.10
CA GLY A 8 20.70 -31.76 14.73
C GLY A 8 21.33 -33.04 14.16
N ARG A 9 20.68 -34.20 14.27
CA ARG A 9 21.23 -35.47 13.75
C ARG A 9 20.95 -35.70 12.26
N ARG A 10 19.94 -35.00 11.66
CA ARG A 10 19.52 -35.13 10.25
C ARG A 10 19.45 -33.75 9.58
N LYS A 11 20.58 -33.03 9.64
CA LYS A 11 20.70 -31.62 9.25
C LYS A 11 20.08 -31.29 7.89
N LEU A 12 20.38 -32.07 6.86
CA LEU A 12 19.98 -31.76 5.48
C LEU A 12 18.45 -31.70 5.30
N ARG A 13 17.72 -32.66 5.89
CA ARG A 13 16.26 -32.77 5.73
C ARG A 13 15.51 -31.72 6.53
N SER A 14 15.86 -31.58 7.81
CA SER A 14 15.25 -30.55 8.66
C SER A 14 15.50 -29.15 8.10
N THR A 15 16.68 -28.90 7.54
CA THR A 15 17.01 -27.65 6.86
C THR A 15 16.14 -27.42 5.63
N LEU A 16 15.97 -28.45 4.75
CA LEU A 16 15.11 -28.30 3.56
C LEU A 16 13.64 -27.98 3.92
N THR A 17 13.11 -28.63 4.98
CA THR A 17 11.73 -28.35 5.41
C THR A 17 11.59 -26.97 6.01
N ILE A 18 12.52 -26.58 6.89
CA ILE A 18 12.55 -25.24 7.49
C ILE A 18 12.68 -24.20 6.37
N THR A 19 13.54 -24.43 5.37
CA THR A 19 13.70 -23.53 4.21
C THR A 19 12.42 -23.43 3.39
N GLY A 20 11.70 -24.52 3.17
CA GLY A 20 10.42 -24.50 2.46
C GLY A 20 9.36 -23.65 3.18
N ILE A 21 9.22 -23.83 4.51
CA ILE A 21 8.32 -23.01 5.32
C ILE A 21 8.81 -21.54 5.35
N MET A 22 10.09 -21.33 5.52
CA MET A 22 10.73 -20.02 5.55
C MET A 22 10.43 -19.21 4.29
N ILE A 23 10.58 -19.81 3.10
CA ILE A 23 10.28 -19.15 1.82
C ILE A 23 8.77 -18.84 1.72
N GLY A 24 7.89 -19.78 2.11
CA GLY A 24 6.46 -19.57 2.10
C GLY A 24 6.02 -18.42 3.02
N ILE A 25 6.56 -18.36 4.24
CA ILE A 25 6.25 -17.29 5.19
C ILE A 25 6.90 -15.96 4.79
N MET A 26 8.12 -15.98 4.26
CA MET A 26 8.76 -14.81 3.69
C MET A 26 7.87 -14.18 2.59
N ALA A 27 7.37 -15.00 1.66
CA ALA A 27 6.45 -14.54 0.62
C ALA A 27 5.16 -13.95 1.22
N LEU A 28 4.58 -14.61 2.23
CA LEU A 28 3.37 -14.13 2.91
C LEU A 28 3.61 -12.80 3.63
N VAL A 29 4.77 -12.61 4.27
CA VAL A 29 5.16 -11.35 4.92
C VAL A 29 5.34 -10.24 3.90
N VAL A 30 6.06 -10.49 2.80
CA VAL A 30 6.31 -9.51 1.75
C VAL A 30 5.00 -9.08 1.07
N PHE A 31 4.22 -10.04 0.60
CA PHE A 31 2.95 -9.74 -0.08
C PHE A 31 1.89 -9.19 0.87
N GLY A 32 1.83 -9.67 2.11
CA GLY A 32 0.94 -9.13 3.13
C GLY A 32 1.28 -7.68 3.50
N SER A 33 2.57 -7.34 3.60
CA SER A 33 3.02 -5.96 3.82
C SER A 33 2.70 -5.04 2.66
N MET A 34 2.77 -5.54 1.42
CA MET A 34 2.37 -4.81 0.23
C MET A 34 0.86 -4.58 0.20
N ALA A 35 0.06 -5.61 0.52
CA ALA A 35 -1.39 -5.48 0.63
C ALA A 35 -1.80 -4.44 1.69
N ASN A 36 -1.17 -4.47 2.88
CA ASN A 36 -1.42 -3.46 3.91
C ASN A 36 -1.13 -2.03 3.42
N LYS A 37 -0.02 -1.85 2.68
CA LYS A 37 0.32 -0.53 2.14
C LYS A 37 -0.70 -0.05 1.12
N ILE A 38 -1.16 -0.94 0.24
CA ILE A 38 -2.22 -0.63 -0.73
C ILE A 38 -3.51 -0.26 -0.01
N ASP A 39 -3.92 -1.03 1.01
CA ASP A 39 -5.12 -0.72 1.80
C ASP A 39 -5.01 0.62 2.52
N ALA A 40 -3.83 0.95 3.07
CA ALA A 40 -3.59 2.25 3.71
C ALA A 40 -3.71 3.41 2.72
N LEU A 41 -3.13 3.25 1.50
CA LEU A 41 -3.24 4.26 0.43
C LEU A 41 -4.68 4.45 -0.06
N VAL A 42 -5.44 3.36 -0.18
CA VAL A 42 -6.85 3.42 -0.59
C VAL A 42 -7.69 4.12 0.46
N LYS A 43 -7.54 3.76 1.73
CA LYS A 43 -8.25 4.43 2.84
C LYS A 43 -7.89 5.91 2.92
N GLY A 44 -6.61 6.24 2.84
CA GLY A 44 -6.16 7.63 2.83
C GLY A 44 -6.72 8.43 1.65
N GLY A 45 -6.75 7.83 0.46
CA GLY A 45 -7.37 8.41 -0.72
C GLY A 45 -8.88 8.61 -0.56
N SER A 46 -9.58 7.59 -0.04
CA SER A 46 -11.01 7.68 0.27
C SER A 46 -11.31 8.82 1.23
N ASP A 47 -10.57 8.91 2.33
CA ASP A 47 -10.74 9.99 3.31
C ASP A 47 -10.44 11.37 2.71
N TYR A 48 -9.45 11.44 1.79
CA TYR A 48 -9.12 12.69 1.10
C TYR A 48 -10.23 13.17 0.17
N TYR A 49 -10.91 12.26 -0.54
CA TYR A 49 -11.97 12.61 -1.51
C TYR A 49 -13.39 12.61 -0.93
N LYS A 50 -13.60 12.14 0.30
CA LYS A 50 -14.92 11.87 0.89
C LYS A 50 -15.88 13.07 0.93
N ASP A 51 -15.36 14.25 1.25
CA ASP A 51 -16.17 15.45 1.51
C ASP A 51 -16.13 16.48 0.35
N LYS A 52 -15.60 16.07 -0.80
CA LYS A 52 -15.44 16.96 -1.96
C LYS A 52 -15.70 16.25 -3.28
N ILE A 53 -16.02 17.02 -4.29
CA ILE A 53 -16.24 16.55 -5.66
C ILE A 53 -15.10 17.13 -6.50
N THR A 54 -14.37 16.29 -7.18
CA THR A 54 -13.34 16.75 -8.12
C THR A 54 -13.95 16.81 -9.52
N VAL A 55 -13.81 17.95 -10.17
CA VAL A 55 -14.27 18.19 -11.54
C VAL A 55 -13.04 18.25 -12.46
N SER A 56 -13.04 17.48 -13.51
CA SER A 56 -12.00 17.44 -14.53
C SER A 56 -12.58 17.55 -15.94
N ALA A 57 -11.77 17.83 -16.94
CA ALA A 57 -12.21 17.74 -18.33
C ALA A 57 -12.62 16.31 -18.67
N LYS A 58 -13.59 16.13 -19.55
CA LYS A 58 -14.10 14.81 -19.95
C LYS A 58 -12.95 13.95 -20.51
N GLY A 59 -12.77 12.77 -19.92
CA GLY A 59 -11.65 11.87 -20.22
C GLY A 59 -10.38 12.15 -19.40
N GLY A 60 -10.34 13.18 -18.58
CA GLY A 60 -9.29 13.42 -17.58
C GLY A 60 -9.51 12.59 -16.31
N PHE A 61 -8.42 12.35 -15.61
CA PHE A 61 -8.43 11.62 -14.33
C PHE A 61 -7.69 12.44 -13.27
N MET A 62 -8.31 12.66 -12.10
CA MET A 62 -7.71 13.37 -10.96
C MET A 62 -7.13 14.76 -11.29
N GLY A 63 -7.78 15.51 -12.18
CA GLY A 63 -7.29 16.84 -12.61
C GLY A 63 -6.13 16.80 -13.61
N LEU A 64 -5.82 15.63 -14.15
CA LEU A 64 -4.88 15.43 -15.23
C LEU A 64 -5.62 15.20 -16.55
N GLY A 65 -5.15 15.79 -17.64
CA GLY A 65 -5.61 15.42 -18.98
C GLY A 65 -6.59 16.37 -19.66
N GLY A 66 -6.63 17.64 -19.26
CA GLY A 66 -7.41 18.64 -20.00
C GLY A 66 -7.28 20.04 -19.41
N VAL A 67 -7.52 21.03 -20.28
CA VAL A 67 -7.58 22.43 -19.87
C VAL A 67 -9.04 22.80 -19.64
N LEU A 68 -9.33 23.28 -18.43
CA LEU A 68 -10.58 23.92 -18.07
C LEU A 68 -10.38 25.43 -17.93
N SER A 69 -11.45 26.17 -17.94
CA SER A 69 -11.41 27.61 -17.64
C SER A 69 -11.86 27.87 -16.20
N THR A 70 -11.16 28.74 -15.49
CA THR A 70 -11.60 29.23 -14.16
C THR A 70 -13.00 29.87 -14.21
N ARG A 71 -13.47 30.32 -15.40
CA ARG A 71 -14.83 30.82 -15.63
C ARG A 71 -15.91 29.77 -15.33
N MET A 72 -15.56 28.49 -15.35
CA MET A 72 -16.51 27.41 -14.99
C MET A 72 -16.94 27.50 -13.52
N VAL A 73 -16.16 28.13 -12.66
CA VAL A 73 -16.57 28.45 -11.29
C VAL A 73 -17.93 29.18 -11.27
N ALA A 74 -18.10 30.19 -12.15
CA ALA A 74 -19.36 30.95 -12.26
C ALA A 74 -20.54 30.11 -12.78
N GLN A 75 -20.28 29.04 -13.52
CA GLN A 75 -21.33 28.11 -14.01
C GLN A 75 -21.72 27.06 -12.94
N ILE A 76 -20.76 26.63 -12.11
CA ILE A 76 -20.99 25.58 -11.11
C ILE A 76 -21.48 26.14 -9.78
N SER A 77 -20.97 27.30 -9.35
CA SER A 77 -21.34 27.90 -8.06
C SER A 77 -22.84 28.11 -7.83
N PRO A 78 -23.68 28.49 -8.83
CA PRO A 78 -25.10 28.69 -8.62
C PRO A 78 -25.91 27.38 -8.57
N LEU A 79 -25.29 26.22 -8.78
CA LEU A 79 -26.00 24.94 -8.79
C LEU A 79 -26.45 24.54 -7.39
N LYS A 80 -27.58 23.81 -7.34
CA LYS A 80 -28.18 23.37 -6.08
C LYS A 80 -27.21 22.47 -5.31
N GLY A 81 -27.01 22.73 -4.03
CA GLY A 81 -26.16 21.94 -3.17
C GLY A 81 -24.67 22.27 -3.21
N VAL A 82 -24.23 23.14 -4.13
CA VAL A 82 -22.86 23.66 -4.18
C VAL A 82 -22.68 24.75 -3.11
N ASP A 83 -21.59 24.68 -2.34
CA ASP A 83 -21.21 25.69 -1.36
C ASP A 83 -20.02 26.51 -1.87
N VAL A 84 -18.88 25.86 -2.10
CA VAL A 84 -17.64 26.52 -2.57
C VAL A 84 -17.09 25.77 -3.77
N VAL A 85 -16.56 26.51 -4.74
CA VAL A 85 -15.85 25.96 -5.91
C VAL A 85 -14.46 26.55 -5.96
N VAL A 86 -13.43 25.72 -5.91
CA VAL A 86 -12.02 26.09 -5.93
C VAL A 86 -11.38 25.61 -7.23
N PRO A 87 -10.92 26.52 -8.10
CA PRO A 87 -10.14 26.11 -9.26
C PRO A 87 -8.72 25.71 -8.85
N GLY A 88 -8.17 24.74 -9.55
CA GLY A 88 -6.81 24.28 -9.33
C GLY A 88 -6.09 23.91 -10.62
N VAL A 89 -4.77 23.94 -10.58
CA VAL A 89 -3.90 23.46 -11.64
C VAL A 89 -3.09 22.30 -11.11
N SER A 90 -3.20 21.14 -11.76
CA SER A 90 -2.41 19.96 -11.43
C SER A 90 -1.62 19.52 -12.65
N MET A 91 -0.35 19.21 -12.47
CA MET A 91 0.51 18.69 -13.51
C MET A 91 1.55 17.74 -12.93
N LEU A 92 2.09 16.86 -13.75
CA LEU A 92 3.21 16.01 -13.34
C LEU A 92 4.46 16.86 -13.08
N LEU A 93 5.23 16.51 -12.05
CA LEU A 93 6.48 17.19 -11.72
C LEU A 93 7.52 17.03 -12.84
N SER A 94 7.56 15.87 -13.50
CA SER A 94 8.46 15.53 -14.60
C SER A 94 7.67 14.97 -15.77
N ASP A 95 8.08 15.26 -16.99
CA ASP A 95 7.51 14.66 -18.21
C ASP A 95 8.06 13.24 -18.45
N GLU A 96 9.19 12.91 -17.81
CA GLU A 96 9.76 11.56 -17.85
C GLU A 96 9.07 10.67 -16.81
N VAL A 97 8.17 9.82 -17.29
CA VAL A 97 7.69 8.68 -16.51
C VAL A 97 8.80 7.62 -16.54
N SER A 98 9.79 7.79 -15.67
CA SER A 98 10.90 6.85 -15.54
C SER A 98 10.42 5.55 -14.90
N GLY A 99 10.11 4.55 -15.74
CA GLY A 99 9.80 3.20 -15.32
C GLY A 99 8.37 3.00 -14.77
N VAL A 100 8.08 1.77 -14.37
CA VAL A 100 6.82 1.41 -13.68
C VAL A 100 6.94 1.88 -12.22
N SER A 101 6.55 3.12 -11.96
CA SER A 101 6.38 3.58 -10.58
C SER A 101 5.09 2.97 -10.02
N MET A 102 5.20 2.11 -9.03
CA MET A 102 4.04 1.55 -8.31
C MET A 102 3.49 2.53 -7.24
N GLY A 103 3.94 3.79 -7.20
CA GLY A 103 3.49 4.83 -6.28
C GLY A 103 2.68 5.92 -6.97
N THR A 104 2.13 6.85 -6.17
CA THR A 104 1.50 8.07 -6.70
C THR A 104 2.56 8.93 -7.38
N PRO A 105 2.34 9.36 -8.64
CA PRO A 105 3.31 10.20 -9.33
C PRO A 105 3.51 11.53 -8.59
N SER A 106 4.73 12.05 -8.66
CA SER A 106 5.01 13.39 -8.10
C SER A 106 4.31 14.45 -8.93
N MET A 107 3.55 15.32 -8.25
CA MET A 107 2.70 16.33 -8.88
C MET A 107 3.02 17.73 -8.38
N ILE A 108 2.83 18.72 -9.26
CA ILE A 108 2.71 20.12 -8.85
C ILE A 108 1.22 20.44 -8.77
N GLN A 109 0.78 21.00 -7.66
CA GLN A 109 -0.59 21.41 -7.42
C GLN A 109 -0.63 22.90 -7.09
N GLY A 110 -1.34 23.65 -7.88
CA GLY A 110 -1.58 25.09 -7.69
C GLY A 110 -3.01 25.36 -7.29
N SER A 111 -3.19 26.11 -6.23
CA SER A 111 -4.49 26.59 -5.79
C SER A 111 -4.36 27.94 -5.11
N VAL A 112 -5.45 28.70 -5.04
CA VAL A 112 -5.50 29.95 -4.27
C VAL A 112 -5.57 29.59 -2.80
N ALA A 113 -4.70 30.17 -1.99
CA ALA A 113 -4.66 29.92 -0.55
C ALA A 113 -6.00 30.32 0.11
N ASN A 114 -6.52 29.47 0.99
CA ASN A 114 -7.80 29.64 1.69
C ASN A 114 -9.04 29.79 0.78
N ALA A 115 -8.96 29.43 -0.50
CA ALA A 115 -10.12 29.48 -1.41
C ALA A 115 -11.23 28.50 -1.04
N ASP A 116 -10.90 27.45 -0.30
CA ASP A 116 -11.83 26.48 0.28
C ASP A 116 -12.68 27.04 1.43
N GLN A 117 -12.34 28.21 1.93
CA GLN A 117 -13.04 28.90 3.04
C GLN A 117 -13.21 28.02 4.29
N GLY A 118 -12.23 27.12 4.54
CA GLY A 118 -12.25 26.18 5.67
C GLY A 118 -13.20 24.98 5.47
N ARG A 119 -13.58 24.68 4.24
CA ARG A 119 -14.40 23.49 3.90
C ARG A 119 -13.56 22.22 3.77
N GLU A 120 -12.26 22.35 3.56
CA GLU A 120 -11.36 21.19 3.54
C GLU A 120 -11.31 20.55 4.94
N LYS A 121 -11.83 19.32 5.05
CA LYS A 121 -11.85 18.60 6.32
C LYS A 121 -10.65 17.66 6.47
N PHE A 122 -9.97 17.36 5.37
CA PHE A 122 -8.78 16.56 5.45
C PHE A 122 -7.65 17.35 6.12
N ALA A 123 -7.31 16.96 7.35
CA ALA A 123 -6.32 17.68 8.16
C ALA A 123 -4.90 17.50 7.59
N MET A 124 -4.36 18.54 7.02
CA MET A 124 -2.95 18.60 6.64
C MET A 124 -2.14 19.26 7.77
N HIS A 125 -1.27 18.49 8.39
CA HIS A 125 -0.35 18.97 9.40
C HIS A 125 1.01 19.29 8.79
N TYR A 126 1.70 20.30 9.35
CA TYR A 126 3.02 20.71 8.88
C TYR A 126 4.08 20.22 9.86
N ALA A 127 5.01 19.40 9.35
CA ALA A 127 6.16 18.94 10.14
C ALA A 127 7.09 20.12 10.45
N THR A 128 7.25 21.05 9.47
CA THR A 128 8.04 22.28 9.62
C THR A 128 7.49 23.38 8.70
N GLY A 129 7.67 24.64 9.09
CA GLY A 129 7.26 25.77 8.28
C GLY A 129 5.78 26.13 8.40
N ARG A 130 5.17 26.55 7.30
CA ARG A 130 3.80 27.08 7.25
C ARG A 130 3.05 26.69 5.97
N ALA A 131 1.74 26.86 5.99
CA ALA A 131 0.89 26.83 4.80
C ALA A 131 1.22 27.95 3.80
N LEU A 132 0.72 27.82 2.58
CA LEU A 132 0.63 28.93 1.64
C LEU A 132 -0.35 29.98 2.19
N LEU A 133 0.01 31.22 2.02
CA LEU A 133 -0.80 32.38 2.42
C LEU A 133 -1.31 33.13 1.17
N PRO A 134 -2.42 33.86 1.26
CA PRO A 134 -2.87 34.71 0.15
C PRO A 134 -1.83 35.74 -0.31
N SER A 135 -0.93 36.17 0.58
CA SER A 135 0.19 37.06 0.25
C SER A 135 1.31 36.41 -0.56
N ASP A 136 1.31 35.07 -0.68
CA ASP A 136 2.28 34.35 -1.48
C ASP A 136 1.90 34.32 -2.98
N GLU A 137 0.67 34.78 -3.35
CA GLU A 137 0.27 34.85 -4.74
C GLU A 137 1.21 35.71 -5.57
N GLY A 138 1.62 35.18 -6.73
CA GLY A 138 2.63 35.84 -7.59
C GLY A 138 4.08 35.64 -7.15
N SER A 139 4.34 34.87 -6.09
CA SER A 139 5.70 34.52 -5.65
C SER A 139 6.03 33.07 -5.89
N ASN A 140 7.33 32.74 -6.09
CA ASN A 140 7.81 31.39 -6.28
C ASN A 140 8.10 30.75 -4.92
N VAL A 141 7.06 30.38 -4.20
CA VAL A 141 7.16 29.62 -2.95
C VAL A 141 6.45 28.28 -3.08
N VAL A 142 6.88 27.29 -2.30
CA VAL A 142 6.33 25.95 -2.34
C VAL A 142 6.21 25.34 -0.95
N VAL A 143 5.12 24.62 -0.76
CA VAL A 143 4.97 23.64 0.32
C VAL A 143 5.17 22.25 -0.27
N LEU A 144 6.09 21.49 0.30
CA LEU A 144 6.40 20.12 -0.17
C LEU A 144 5.67 19.08 0.67
N GLY A 145 5.15 18.06 0.01
CA GLY A 145 4.73 16.84 0.67
C GLY A 145 5.89 16.09 1.29
N SER A 146 5.62 15.27 2.28
CA SER A 146 6.63 14.58 3.09
C SER A 146 7.58 13.70 2.29
N ASP A 147 7.07 12.98 1.28
CA ASP A 147 7.87 12.07 0.45
C ASP A 147 8.71 12.86 -0.56
N LEU A 148 8.12 13.88 -1.19
CA LEU A 148 8.81 14.74 -2.13
C LEU A 148 9.93 15.55 -1.45
N ALA A 149 9.70 16.06 -0.22
CA ALA A 149 10.73 16.75 0.56
C ALA A 149 11.92 15.84 0.88
N ARG A 150 11.65 14.58 1.25
CA ARG A 150 12.70 13.56 1.47
C ARG A 150 13.48 13.24 0.19
N GLN A 151 12.78 13.05 -0.92
CA GLN A 151 13.41 12.78 -2.23
C GLN A 151 14.36 13.89 -2.63
N LYS A 152 13.91 15.15 -2.52
CA LYS A 152 14.72 16.32 -2.86
C LYS A 152 15.71 16.72 -1.76
N LYS A 153 15.70 16.01 -0.61
CA LYS A 153 16.51 16.32 0.59
C LYS A 153 16.38 17.78 1.03
N ALA A 154 15.18 18.36 0.81
CA ALA A 154 14.90 19.78 1.01
C ALA A 154 14.41 20.05 2.43
N LYS A 155 14.79 21.23 2.95
CA LYS A 155 14.34 21.79 4.23
C LYS A 155 13.64 23.12 3.99
N VAL A 156 12.86 23.56 4.98
CA VAL A 156 12.26 24.91 4.94
C VAL A 156 13.37 25.97 4.85
N GLY A 157 13.21 26.87 3.89
CA GLY A 157 14.19 27.91 3.54
C GLY A 157 15.08 27.57 2.34
N ASP A 158 15.19 26.29 1.99
CA ASP A 158 15.94 25.87 0.80
C ASP A 158 15.22 26.28 -0.50
N THR A 159 15.98 26.27 -1.60
CA THR A 159 15.43 26.46 -2.94
C THR A 159 15.38 25.11 -3.65
N VAL A 160 14.23 24.80 -4.25
CA VAL A 160 14.02 23.59 -5.07
C VAL A 160 13.61 23.98 -6.47
N THR A 161 14.17 23.29 -7.47
CA THR A 161 13.80 23.53 -8.87
C THR A 161 12.64 22.61 -9.25
N LEU A 162 11.54 23.20 -9.71
CA LEU A 162 10.36 22.53 -10.24
C LEU A 162 10.19 22.97 -11.71
N ARG A 163 10.28 22.04 -12.65
CA ARG A 163 10.18 22.32 -14.12
C ARG A 163 11.02 23.54 -14.56
N ASN A 164 12.30 23.55 -14.16
CA ASN A 164 13.28 24.62 -14.48
C ASN A 164 12.95 25.99 -13.88
N VAL A 165 12.10 26.07 -12.86
CA VAL A 165 11.83 27.30 -12.10
C VAL A 165 12.17 27.03 -10.65
N ASP A 166 12.87 27.98 -10.02
CA ASP A 166 13.28 27.87 -8.63
C ASP A 166 12.19 28.37 -7.69
N PHE A 167 11.89 27.56 -6.67
CA PHE A 167 10.90 27.82 -5.64
C PHE A 167 11.53 27.75 -4.25
N LYS A 168 11.20 28.71 -3.40
CA LYS A 168 11.61 28.69 -1.98
C LYS A 168 10.65 27.82 -1.17
N VAL A 169 11.20 26.86 -0.43
CA VAL A 169 10.41 25.98 0.45
C VAL A 169 9.95 26.74 1.68
N VAL A 170 8.65 26.89 1.88
CA VAL A 170 8.04 27.58 3.03
C VAL A 170 7.40 26.66 4.04
N GLY A 171 7.13 25.41 3.66
CA GLY A 171 6.56 24.40 4.53
C GLY A 171 6.80 22.98 4.01
N ILE A 172 6.78 22.01 4.92
CA ILE A 172 6.85 20.59 4.64
C ILE A 172 5.72 19.91 5.42
N LEU A 173 4.92 19.09 4.74
CA LEU A 173 3.82 18.35 5.36
C LEU A 173 4.31 17.17 6.20
N GLU A 174 3.55 16.83 7.23
CA GLU A 174 3.65 15.51 7.86
C GLU A 174 3.15 14.41 6.90
N PRO A 175 3.62 13.16 7.05
CA PRO A 175 3.13 12.06 6.23
C PRO A 175 1.62 11.87 6.37
N THR A 176 0.91 11.91 5.25
CA THR A 176 -0.55 11.72 5.19
C THR A 176 -0.94 10.35 4.64
N LEU A 177 0.02 9.60 4.08
CA LEU A 177 -0.17 8.34 3.35
C LEU A 177 -1.10 8.49 2.13
N THR A 178 -1.19 9.70 1.58
CA THR A 178 -2.07 10.03 0.44
C THR A 178 -1.34 10.86 -0.63
N ALA A 179 -2.08 11.30 -1.66
CA ALA A 179 -1.55 12.10 -2.76
C ALA A 179 -0.75 13.36 -2.36
N PRO A 180 -1.12 14.13 -1.31
CA PRO A 180 -0.33 15.24 -0.84
C PRO A 180 1.14 14.94 -0.53
N ASP A 181 1.48 13.71 -0.10
CA ASP A 181 2.85 13.36 0.27
C ASP A 181 3.85 13.47 -0.90
N ASN A 182 3.37 13.24 -2.14
CA ASN A 182 4.15 13.36 -3.36
C ASN A 182 3.86 14.65 -4.15
N SER A 183 3.28 15.65 -3.50
CA SER A 183 2.88 16.90 -4.17
C SER A 183 3.77 18.08 -3.78
N ALA A 184 4.02 18.96 -4.76
CA ALA A 184 4.55 20.30 -4.56
C ALA A 184 3.38 21.29 -4.68
N MET A 185 2.96 21.87 -3.58
CA MET A 185 1.87 22.84 -3.54
C MET A 185 2.44 24.24 -3.75
N VAL A 186 1.98 24.94 -4.78
CA VAL A 186 2.44 26.27 -5.17
C VAL A 186 1.25 27.23 -5.31
N PRO A 187 1.46 28.56 -5.26
CA PRO A 187 0.41 29.54 -5.57
C PRO A 187 -0.20 29.30 -6.97
N MET A 188 -1.47 29.65 -7.12
CA MET A 188 -2.23 29.40 -8.35
C MET A 188 -1.56 30.01 -9.58
N VAL A 189 -1.15 31.27 -9.50
CA VAL A 189 -0.49 31.98 -10.61
C VAL A 189 0.80 31.28 -11.03
N ALA A 190 1.63 30.89 -10.06
CA ALA A 190 2.87 30.18 -10.37
C ALA A 190 2.62 28.82 -11.07
N ALA A 191 1.58 28.07 -10.63
CA ALA A 191 1.20 26.84 -11.28
C ALA A 191 0.67 27.05 -12.71
N GLN A 192 -0.13 28.10 -12.95
CA GLN A 192 -0.63 28.47 -14.27
C GLN A 192 0.51 28.80 -15.23
N GLU A 193 1.48 29.59 -14.80
CA GLU A 193 2.67 29.92 -15.58
C GLU A 193 3.53 28.69 -15.91
N LEU A 194 3.71 27.80 -14.94
CA LEU A 194 4.39 26.52 -15.17
C LEU A 194 3.64 25.66 -16.17
N TYR A 195 2.30 25.57 -16.05
CA TYR A 195 1.48 24.75 -16.89
C TYR A 195 1.52 25.21 -18.37
N VAL A 196 1.40 26.52 -18.61
CA VAL A 196 1.47 27.10 -19.95
C VAL A 196 2.79 26.76 -20.66
N LYS A 197 3.90 26.74 -19.91
CA LYS A 197 5.22 26.33 -20.45
C LYS A 197 5.27 24.88 -20.89
N THR A 198 4.34 24.03 -20.45
CA THR A 198 4.25 22.62 -20.89
C THR A 198 3.43 22.45 -22.17
N LEU A 199 2.67 23.47 -22.54
CA LEU A 199 1.81 23.39 -23.73
C LEU A 199 2.59 23.73 -25.01
N PRO A 200 2.22 23.15 -26.17
CA PRO A 200 2.74 23.60 -27.45
C PRO A 200 2.45 25.09 -27.68
N ALA A 201 3.40 25.84 -28.23
CA ALA A 201 3.29 27.29 -28.40
C ALA A 201 1.98 27.72 -29.11
N LEU A 202 1.55 26.98 -30.13
CA LEU A 202 0.29 27.23 -30.85
C LEU A 202 -0.97 27.17 -29.96
N VAL A 203 -0.90 26.45 -28.88
CA VAL A 203 -2.00 26.33 -27.90
C VAL A 203 -1.85 27.39 -26.84
N ALA A 204 -0.63 27.58 -26.33
CA ALA A 204 -0.30 28.54 -25.28
C ALA A 204 -0.70 29.97 -25.68
N ASP A 205 -0.40 30.38 -26.94
CA ASP A 205 -0.70 31.73 -27.44
C ASP A 205 -2.20 32.06 -27.54
N LYS A 206 -3.07 31.03 -27.53
CA LYS A 206 -4.53 31.20 -27.61
C LYS A 206 -5.22 31.19 -26.24
N LEU A 207 -4.51 30.85 -25.19
CA LEU A 207 -5.06 30.72 -23.85
C LEU A 207 -4.70 31.93 -22.98
N ASN A 208 -5.66 32.37 -22.18
CA ASN A 208 -5.36 33.34 -21.12
C ASN A 208 -4.76 32.56 -19.93
N THR A 209 -3.47 32.74 -19.67
CA THR A 209 -2.74 32.04 -18.61
C THR A 209 -3.47 32.05 -17.28
N TYR A 210 -4.03 33.18 -16.88
CA TYR A 210 -4.68 33.35 -15.58
C TYR A 210 -6.13 32.81 -15.52
N GLU A 211 -6.65 32.34 -16.64
CA GLU A 211 -7.95 31.66 -16.71
C GLU A 211 -7.84 30.15 -16.82
N ILE A 212 -6.62 29.61 -16.80
CA ILE A 212 -6.40 28.17 -16.91
C ILE A 212 -6.63 27.48 -15.57
N ALA A 213 -7.39 26.41 -15.60
CA ALA A 213 -7.45 25.37 -14.57
C ALA A 213 -7.33 23.99 -15.23
N THR A 214 -6.87 22.97 -14.51
CA THR A 214 -6.90 21.58 -14.97
C THR A 214 -7.96 20.78 -14.23
N GLY A 215 -8.46 21.32 -13.14
CA GLY A 215 -9.53 20.75 -12.34
C GLY A 215 -10.16 21.81 -11.41
N LEU A 216 -11.33 21.46 -10.90
CA LEU A 216 -11.97 22.24 -9.84
C LEU A 216 -12.33 21.29 -8.70
N VAL A 217 -12.26 21.80 -7.49
CA VAL A 217 -12.74 21.11 -6.29
C VAL A 217 -14.03 21.79 -5.85
N VAL A 218 -15.10 21.03 -5.78
CA VAL A 218 -16.41 21.51 -5.34
C VAL A 218 -16.69 20.95 -3.95
N TYR A 219 -16.97 21.83 -3.01
CA TYR A 219 -17.42 21.47 -1.67
C TYR A 219 -18.94 21.58 -1.62
N PRO A 220 -19.67 20.49 -1.35
CA PRO A 220 -21.11 20.52 -1.20
C PRO A 220 -21.53 21.18 0.11
N LYS A 221 -22.74 21.73 0.14
CA LYS A 221 -23.33 22.27 1.38
C LYS A 221 -23.44 21.19 2.44
N PRO A 222 -23.25 21.53 3.73
CA PRO A 222 -23.42 20.56 4.81
C PRO A 222 -24.77 19.85 4.76
N GLY A 223 -24.74 18.51 4.87
CA GLY A 223 -25.94 17.68 4.82
C GLY A 223 -26.45 17.36 3.41
N THR A 224 -25.77 17.81 2.36
CA THR A 224 -26.12 17.44 0.97
C THR A 224 -25.30 16.22 0.55
N ASP A 225 -25.91 15.30 -0.15
CA ASP A 225 -25.25 14.14 -0.73
C ASP A 225 -24.32 14.57 -1.88
N PRO A 226 -22.99 14.33 -1.78
CA PRO A 226 -22.03 14.69 -2.82
C PRO A 226 -22.38 14.07 -4.20
N GLU A 227 -22.94 12.86 -4.24
CA GLU A 227 -23.32 12.20 -5.50
C GLU A 227 -24.46 12.93 -6.20
N ALA A 228 -25.45 13.39 -5.45
CA ALA A 228 -26.56 14.16 -6.02
C ALA A 228 -26.06 15.48 -6.62
N VAL A 229 -25.09 16.13 -5.97
CA VAL A 229 -24.46 17.37 -6.48
C VAL A 229 -23.61 17.08 -7.71
N ALA A 230 -22.82 16.02 -7.70
CA ALA A 230 -21.99 15.61 -8.83
C ALA A 230 -22.85 15.31 -10.07
N ASN A 231 -23.92 14.56 -9.92
CA ASN A 231 -24.87 14.26 -10.99
C ASN A 231 -25.54 15.53 -11.56
N GLU A 232 -25.86 16.52 -10.69
CA GLU A 232 -26.40 17.79 -11.15
C GLU A 232 -25.38 18.61 -11.94
N ILE A 233 -24.11 18.59 -11.54
CA ILE A 233 -23.01 19.24 -12.26
C ILE A 233 -22.83 18.59 -13.63
N ASP A 234 -22.73 17.26 -13.71
CA ASP A 234 -22.53 16.52 -14.96
C ASP A 234 -23.71 16.71 -15.94
N ALA A 235 -24.93 16.85 -15.42
CA ALA A 235 -26.13 17.08 -16.24
C ALA A 235 -26.19 18.50 -16.83
N LYS A 236 -25.68 19.51 -16.12
CA LYS A 236 -25.83 20.93 -16.51
C LYS A 236 -24.59 21.55 -17.15
N VAL A 237 -23.41 20.99 -16.92
CA VAL A 237 -22.16 21.52 -17.43
C VAL A 237 -21.54 20.52 -18.41
N ALA A 238 -21.48 20.90 -19.68
CA ALA A 238 -20.95 20.02 -20.72
C ALA A 238 -19.40 20.01 -20.74
N GLY A 239 -18.83 18.89 -21.16
CA GLY A 239 -17.37 18.75 -21.39
C GLY A 239 -16.56 18.46 -20.15
N ILE A 240 -17.20 18.21 -19.02
CA ILE A 240 -16.57 17.84 -17.77
C ILE A 240 -16.96 16.44 -17.30
N SER A 241 -16.29 15.94 -16.31
CA SER A 241 -16.60 14.73 -15.57
C SER A 241 -16.33 14.99 -14.10
N THR A 242 -17.26 14.58 -13.25
CA THR A 242 -17.11 14.65 -11.81
C THR A 242 -16.61 13.34 -11.23
N MET A 243 -15.95 13.40 -10.09
CA MET A 243 -15.52 12.25 -9.29
C MET A 243 -15.79 12.54 -7.82
N THR A 244 -16.58 11.70 -7.19
CA THR A 244 -16.83 11.71 -5.74
C THR A 244 -15.90 10.74 -5.01
N GLY A 245 -15.89 10.78 -3.66
CA GLY A 245 -15.17 9.78 -2.87
C GLY A 245 -15.64 8.36 -3.14
N LYS A 246 -16.94 8.17 -3.42
CA LYS A 246 -17.50 6.84 -3.75
C LYS A 246 -17.03 6.35 -5.13
N ASP A 247 -16.95 7.24 -6.12
CA ASP A 247 -16.41 6.91 -7.43
C ASP A 247 -14.93 6.50 -7.31
N PHE A 248 -14.17 7.25 -6.48
CA PHE A 248 -12.78 6.90 -6.15
C PHE A 248 -12.70 5.49 -5.54
N ASP A 249 -13.52 5.20 -4.51
CA ASP A 249 -13.57 3.89 -3.86
C ASP A 249 -13.93 2.77 -4.84
N GLN A 250 -14.88 3.00 -5.75
CA GLN A 250 -15.27 2.00 -6.74
C GLN A 250 -14.16 1.73 -7.76
N GLN A 251 -13.52 2.79 -8.29
CA GLN A 251 -12.47 2.65 -9.29
C GLN A 251 -11.20 2.00 -8.72
N ILE A 252 -10.77 2.48 -7.56
CA ILE A 252 -9.56 1.95 -6.92
C ILE A 252 -9.83 0.62 -6.23
N GLY A 253 -11.02 0.44 -5.62
CA GLY A 253 -11.41 -0.79 -4.93
C GLY A 253 -11.45 -2.00 -5.86
N ALA A 254 -11.91 -1.84 -7.10
CA ALA A 254 -11.90 -2.93 -8.09
C ALA A 254 -10.46 -3.37 -8.43
N ALA A 255 -9.57 -2.42 -8.69
CA ALA A 255 -8.17 -2.71 -9.00
C ALA A 255 -7.42 -3.34 -7.81
N THR A 256 -7.63 -2.80 -6.61
CA THR A 256 -6.99 -3.31 -5.38
C THR A 256 -7.52 -4.66 -4.96
N SER A 257 -8.81 -4.93 -5.11
CA SER A 257 -9.38 -6.25 -4.80
C SER A 257 -8.80 -7.34 -5.70
N MET A 258 -8.59 -7.06 -6.98
CA MET A 258 -7.93 -7.98 -7.92
C MET A 258 -6.46 -8.22 -7.52
N LEU A 259 -5.71 -7.16 -7.18
CA LEU A 259 -4.33 -7.28 -6.72
C LEU A 259 -4.24 -8.08 -5.41
N ASN A 260 -5.10 -7.78 -4.44
CA ASN A 260 -5.14 -8.51 -3.17
C ASN A 260 -5.49 -9.98 -3.38
N ALA A 261 -6.42 -10.31 -4.28
CA ALA A 261 -6.74 -11.69 -4.62
C ALA A 261 -5.53 -12.46 -5.20
N ILE A 262 -4.77 -11.80 -6.08
CA ILE A 262 -3.53 -12.36 -6.64
C ILE A 262 -2.48 -12.58 -5.54
N LEU A 263 -2.24 -11.57 -4.69
CA LEU A 263 -1.27 -11.64 -3.60
C LEU A 263 -1.62 -12.74 -2.59
N ILE A 264 -2.90 -12.84 -2.21
CA ILE A 264 -3.42 -13.91 -1.35
C ILE A 264 -3.26 -15.27 -2.04
N GLY A 265 -3.57 -15.36 -3.34
CA GLY A 265 -3.42 -16.58 -4.13
C GLY A 265 -1.98 -17.10 -4.15
N ILE A 266 -1.01 -16.21 -4.36
CA ILE A 266 0.44 -16.55 -4.32
C ILE A 266 0.84 -16.98 -2.90
N GLY A 267 0.36 -16.27 -1.87
CA GLY A 267 0.59 -16.64 -0.47
C GLY A 267 0.05 -18.04 -0.14
N LEU A 268 -1.18 -18.36 -0.55
CA LEU A 268 -1.80 -19.68 -0.36
C LEU A 268 -1.05 -20.78 -1.11
N LEU A 269 -0.60 -20.51 -2.34
CA LEU A 269 0.18 -21.48 -3.11
C LEU A 269 1.51 -21.80 -2.41
N SER A 270 2.23 -20.78 -1.96
CA SER A 270 3.47 -20.92 -1.20
C SER A 270 3.26 -21.75 0.07
N LEU A 271 2.11 -21.58 0.70
CA LEU A 271 1.67 -22.30 1.87
C LEU A 271 1.43 -23.76 1.64
N ILE A 272 0.72 -24.11 0.57
CA ILE A 272 0.46 -25.51 0.17
C ILE A 272 1.80 -26.21 -0.04
N ILE A 273 2.75 -25.55 -0.72
CA ILE A 273 4.09 -26.10 -0.96
C ILE A 273 4.83 -26.32 0.38
N GLY A 274 4.80 -25.34 1.29
CA GLY A 274 5.39 -25.45 2.64
C GLY A 274 4.76 -26.57 3.45
N GLY A 275 3.42 -26.68 3.44
CA GLY A 275 2.67 -27.71 4.14
C GLY A 275 2.99 -29.13 3.62
N LEU A 276 3.04 -29.32 2.30
CA LEU A 276 3.43 -30.59 1.68
C LEU A 276 4.87 -30.98 2.04
N SER A 277 5.78 -30.02 2.10
CA SER A 277 7.16 -30.24 2.55
C SER A 277 7.22 -30.78 3.98
N VAL A 278 6.39 -30.21 4.89
CA VAL A 278 6.28 -30.69 6.29
C VAL A 278 5.71 -32.10 6.33
N ILE A 279 4.61 -32.36 5.61
CA ILE A 279 3.98 -33.71 5.58
C ILE A 279 5.01 -34.76 5.13
N ASN A 280 5.70 -34.51 4.02
CA ASN A 280 6.70 -35.43 3.47
C ASN A 280 7.84 -35.70 4.46
N THR A 281 8.39 -34.63 5.06
CA THR A 281 9.48 -34.75 6.03
C THR A 281 9.06 -35.48 7.29
N MET A 282 7.87 -35.21 7.80
CA MET A 282 7.34 -35.87 8.99
C MET A 282 6.97 -37.33 8.72
N ALA A 283 6.40 -37.66 7.56
CA ALA A 283 6.13 -39.03 7.16
C ALA A 283 7.41 -39.87 7.15
N MET A 284 8.48 -39.32 6.58
CA MET A 284 9.78 -39.97 6.53
C MET A 284 10.43 -40.06 7.91
N SER A 285 10.30 -39.01 8.76
CA SER A 285 10.78 -39.05 10.15
C SER A 285 10.09 -40.14 10.96
N VAL A 286 8.78 -40.33 10.79
CA VAL A 286 7.99 -41.41 11.41
C VAL A 286 8.47 -42.78 10.92
N ALA A 287 8.66 -42.95 9.60
CA ALA A 287 9.13 -44.22 9.04
C ALA A 287 10.48 -44.65 9.63
N GLU A 288 11.41 -43.72 9.79
CA GLU A 288 12.74 -43.99 10.35
C GLU A 288 12.73 -44.28 11.85
N ARG A 289 11.69 -43.82 12.58
CA ARG A 289 11.52 -44.04 14.03
C ARG A 289 10.47 -45.07 14.34
N THR A 290 10.08 -45.90 13.34
CA THR A 290 9.00 -46.92 13.49
C THR A 290 9.28 -47.82 14.68
N ARG A 291 10.51 -48.35 14.83
CA ARG A 291 10.90 -49.21 15.96
C ARG A 291 10.83 -48.51 17.31
N GLU A 292 11.28 -47.26 17.41
CA GLU A 292 11.18 -46.43 18.65
C GLU A 292 9.72 -46.22 19.05
N ILE A 293 8.85 -45.89 18.08
CA ILE A 293 7.42 -45.72 18.29
C ILE A 293 6.78 -47.03 18.71
N GLY A 294 7.18 -48.15 18.09
CA GLY A 294 6.74 -49.49 18.47
C GLY A 294 7.10 -49.84 19.92
N ILE A 295 8.32 -49.59 20.35
CA ILE A 295 8.76 -49.76 21.74
C ILE A 295 7.92 -48.92 22.71
N LYS A 296 7.77 -47.59 22.43
CA LYS A 296 6.93 -46.73 23.23
C LYS A 296 5.49 -47.25 23.37
N ARG A 297 4.94 -47.79 22.28
CA ARG A 297 3.60 -48.40 22.29
C ARG A 297 3.55 -49.69 23.09
N ALA A 298 4.56 -50.56 22.98
CA ALA A 298 4.65 -51.82 23.70
C ALA A 298 4.72 -51.60 25.22
N ILE A 299 5.39 -50.55 25.70
CA ILE A 299 5.48 -50.21 27.13
C ILE A 299 4.28 -49.36 27.62
N GLY A 300 3.20 -49.21 26.80
CA GLY A 300 1.93 -48.64 27.23
C GLY A 300 1.70 -47.16 26.86
N ALA A 301 2.48 -46.59 25.98
CA ALA A 301 2.19 -45.22 25.50
C ALA A 301 0.85 -45.16 24.75
N SER A 302 -0.04 -44.27 25.13
CA SER A 302 -1.33 -44.07 24.46
C SER A 302 -1.15 -43.49 23.05
N ARG A 303 -2.12 -43.79 22.16
CA ARG A 303 -2.14 -43.23 20.79
C ARG A 303 -2.14 -41.72 20.80
N TRP A 304 -2.79 -41.08 21.76
CA TRP A 304 -2.82 -39.61 21.93
C TRP A 304 -1.44 -39.04 22.27
N ARG A 305 -0.67 -39.73 23.12
CA ARG A 305 0.68 -39.29 23.49
C ARG A 305 1.60 -39.26 22.29
N ILE A 306 1.57 -40.30 21.43
CA ILE A 306 2.36 -40.35 20.20
C ILE A 306 1.94 -39.25 19.23
N ARG A 307 0.62 -39.07 19.00
CA ARG A 307 0.12 -37.98 18.14
C ARG A 307 0.57 -36.61 18.61
N ARG A 308 0.37 -36.31 19.89
CA ARG A 308 0.77 -35.04 20.49
C ARG A 308 2.26 -34.77 20.33
N GLU A 309 3.13 -35.78 20.54
CA GLU A 309 4.59 -35.65 20.40
C GLU A 309 4.96 -35.22 18.99
N ILE A 310 4.42 -35.89 17.95
CA ILE A 310 4.71 -35.60 16.52
C ILE A 310 4.14 -34.24 16.10
N VAL A 311 2.91 -33.92 16.52
CA VAL A 311 2.29 -32.61 16.19
C VAL A 311 3.05 -31.45 16.82
N ILE A 312 3.52 -31.60 18.07
CA ILE A 312 4.36 -30.57 18.70
C ILE A 312 5.70 -30.43 17.97
N GLU A 313 6.32 -31.53 17.57
CA GLU A 313 7.58 -31.51 16.78
C GLU A 313 7.37 -30.74 15.47
N SER A 314 6.29 -31.00 14.76
CA SER A 314 5.93 -30.30 13.52
C SER A 314 5.61 -28.82 13.75
N ALA A 315 4.90 -28.50 14.84
CA ALA A 315 4.59 -27.11 15.21
C ALA A 315 5.87 -26.32 15.52
N ILE A 316 6.85 -26.92 16.18
CA ILE A 316 8.15 -26.30 16.44
C ILE A 316 8.91 -26.03 15.14
N ILE A 317 8.88 -26.97 14.17
CA ILE A 317 9.48 -26.76 12.86
C ILE A 317 8.80 -25.58 12.15
N GLY A 318 7.45 -25.54 12.21
CA GLY A 318 6.66 -24.43 11.70
C GLY A 318 7.02 -23.10 12.35
N LEU A 319 7.17 -23.07 13.68
CA LEU A 319 7.57 -21.89 14.43
C LEU A 319 8.96 -21.38 14.02
N ILE A 320 9.95 -22.28 13.94
CA ILE A 320 11.32 -21.92 13.53
C ILE A 320 11.33 -21.41 12.09
N GLY A 321 10.68 -22.11 11.16
CA GLY A 321 10.53 -21.67 9.77
C GLY A 321 9.80 -20.34 9.66
N GLY A 322 8.75 -20.14 10.47
CA GLY A 322 7.99 -18.91 10.55
C GLY A 322 8.82 -17.72 11.02
N LEU A 323 9.61 -17.89 12.08
CA LEU A 323 10.50 -16.83 12.59
C LEU A 323 11.61 -16.47 11.60
N LEU A 324 12.21 -17.48 10.96
CA LEU A 324 13.21 -17.23 9.92
C LEU A 324 12.61 -16.58 8.68
N GLY A 325 11.40 -17.00 8.28
CA GLY A 325 10.65 -16.39 7.18
C GLY A 325 10.27 -14.94 7.46
N LEU A 326 9.83 -14.64 8.69
CA LEU A 326 9.56 -13.27 9.13
C LEU A 326 10.84 -12.42 9.11
N ALA A 327 11.96 -12.95 9.62
CA ALA A 327 13.23 -12.22 9.61
C ALA A 327 13.70 -11.88 8.20
N LEU A 328 13.64 -12.83 7.26
CA LEU A 328 13.96 -12.57 5.85
C LEU A 328 12.96 -11.63 5.19
N GLY A 329 11.67 -11.82 5.43
CA GLY A 329 10.62 -10.91 4.95
C GLY A 329 10.82 -9.48 5.45
N PHE A 330 11.18 -9.31 6.73
CA PHE A 330 11.53 -8.01 7.29
C PHE A 330 12.73 -7.37 6.57
N VAL A 331 13.81 -8.13 6.33
CA VAL A 331 14.98 -7.63 5.60
C VAL A 331 14.59 -7.21 4.18
N ILE A 332 13.83 -8.04 3.46
CA ILE A 332 13.41 -7.72 2.08
C ILE A 332 12.51 -6.48 2.03
N THR A 333 11.54 -6.37 2.93
CA THR A 333 10.63 -5.22 2.98
C THR A 333 11.36 -3.92 3.36
N THR A 334 12.33 -3.98 4.28
CA THR A 334 13.15 -2.80 4.64
C THR A 334 14.07 -2.40 3.50
N MET A 335 14.79 -3.34 2.89
CA MET A 335 15.64 -3.06 1.72
C MET A 335 14.82 -2.54 0.53
N GLY A 336 13.65 -3.13 0.29
CA GLY A 336 12.73 -2.66 -0.76
C GLY A 336 12.24 -1.24 -0.51
N ASN A 337 11.89 -0.91 0.73
CA ASN A 337 11.49 0.44 1.11
C ASN A 337 12.67 1.44 1.03
N ASP A 338 13.88 1.03 1.41
CA ASP A 338 15.06 1.89 1.31
C ASP A 338 15.42 2.19 -0.15
N ALA A 339 15.38 1.19 -1.02
CA ALA A 339 15.53 1.38 -2.47
C ALA A 339 14.38 2.22 -3.07
N GLY A 340 13.15 2.02 -2.59
CA GLY A 340 11.97 2.76 -3.03
C GLY A 340 11.97 4.23 -2.55
N ARG A 341 12.66 4.55 -1.45
CA ARG A 341 12.75 5.93 -0.93
C ARG A 341 13.44 6.88 -1.91
N GLU A 342 14.40 6.40 -2.69
CA GLU A 342 15.04 7.21 -3.74
C GLU A 342 14.05 7.56 -4.87
N SER A 343 13.04 6.73 -5.09
CA SER A 343 12.00 6.90 -6.11
C SER A 343 10.66 7.39 -5.52
N SER A 344 10.62 7.86 -4.26
CA SER A 344 9.40 8.24 -3.53
C SER A 344 8.34 7.14 -3.45
N THR A 345 8.75 5.87 -3.49
CA THR A 345 7.84 4.74 -3.55
C THR A 345 8.09 3.82 -2.35
N ILE A 346 7.33 4.00 -1.27
CA ILE A 346 7.31 3.05 -0.14
C ILE A 346 6.27 1.98 -0.47
N LEU A 347 6.74 0.75 -0.71
CA LEU A 347 5.90 -0.35 -1.20
C LEU A 347 5.35 -1.23 -0.08
N PHE A 348 6.01 -1.27 1.07
CA PHE A 348 5.71 -2.25 2.11
C PHE A 348 5.37 -1.57 3.43
N ASP A 349 4.28 -2.02 4.06
CA ASP A 349 3.89 -1.67 5.42
C ASP A 349 3.79 -2.93 6.27
N LEU A 350 4.89 -3.26 6.95
CA LEU A 350 4.94 -4.42 7.84
C LEU A 350 4.36 -4.06 9.21
N THR A 351 3.10 -4.36 9.40
CA THR A 351 2.42 -4.17 10.67
C THR A 351 2.74 -5.30 11.66
N PHE A 352 2.60 -5.01 12.97
CA PHE A 352 2.71 -6.04 14.01
C PHE A 352 1.68 -7.17 13.80
N GLY A 353 0.48 -6.82 13.31
CA GLY A 353 -0.57 -7.79 12.98
C GLY A 353 -0.12 -8.79 11.93
N THR A 354 0.48 -8.32 10.83
CA THR A 354 1.00 -9.18 9.75
C THR A 354 2.16 -10.04 10.25
N ALA A 355 3.09 -9.47 11.03
CA ALA A 355 4.20 -10.22 11.60
C ALA A 355 3.72 -11.35 12.53
N PHE A 356 2.83 -11.04 13.47
CA PHE A 356 2.29 -12.01 14.41
C PHE A 356 1.45 -13.10 13.71
N SER A 357 0.55 -12.69 12.81
CA SER A 357 -0.32 -13.63 12.10
C SER A 357 0.48 -14.58 11.21
N SER A 358 1.56 -14.12 10.56
CA SER A 358 2.42 -14.97 9.73
C SER A 358 3.12 -16.06 10.54
N VAL A 359 3.67 -15.73 11.73
CA VAL A 359 4.33 -16.71 12.60
C VAL A 359 3.32 -17.66 13.24
N ALA A 360 2.18 -17.15 13.72
CA ALA A 360 1.10 -17.98 14.26
C ALA A 360 0.60 -18.95 13.21
N PHE A 361 0.40 -18.46 12.00
CA PHE A 361 -0.05 -19.27 10.87
C PHE A 361 0.97 -20.35 10.49
N ALA A 362 2.29 -20.06 10.43
CA ALA A 362 3.34 -21.04 10.19
C ALA A 362 3.32 -22.17 11.24
N THR A 363 3.10 -21.79 12.50
CA THR A 363 3.02 -22.74 13.63
C THR A 363 1.80 -23.67 13.49
N ILE A 364 0.64 -23.09 13.18
CA ILE A 364 -0.62 -23.83 12.97
C ILE A 364 -0.49 -24.75 11.75
N LEU A 365 0.09 -24.26 10.65
CA LEU A 365 0.34 -25.05 9.46
C LEU A 365 1.25 -26.25 9.74
N GLY A 366 2.36 -26.02 10.47
CA GLY A 366 3.26 -27.08 10.88
C GLY A 366 2.53 -28.13 11.71
N ALA A 367 1.71 -27.73 12.68
CA ALA A 367 0.88 -28.61 13.47
C ALA A 367 -0.12 -29.41 12.62
N ALA A 368 -0.83 -28.76 11.72
CA ALA A 368 -1.84 -29.35 10.84
C ALA A 368 -1.19 -30.36 9.85
N ALA A 369 -0.08 -29.98 9.23
CA ALA A 369 0.67 -30.84 8.32
C ALA A 369 1.24 -32.07 9.05
N GLY A 370 1.68 -31.90 10.30
CA GLY A 370 2.15 -33.02 11.12
C GLY A 370 1.07 -33.97 11.60
N PHE A 371 -0.22 -33.59 11.51
CA PHE A 371 -1.33 -34.43 11.99
C PHE A 371 -1.49 -35.73 11.16
N VAL A 372 -1.33 -35.67 9.85
CA VAL A 372 -1.45 -36.86 8.97
C VAL A 372 -0.41 -37.94 9.33
N PRO A 373 0.90 -37.65 9.35
CA PRO A 373 1.91 -38.64 9.76
C PRO A 373 1.77 -39.04 11.23
N ALA A 374 1.35 -38.13 12.12
CA ALA A 374 1.08 -38.46 13.52
C ALA A 374 -0.06 -39.47 13.70
N TRP A 375 -1.10 -39.33 12.87
CA TRP A 375 -2.23 -40.28 12.88
C TRP A 375 -1.77 -41.68 12.43
N SER A 376 -1.02 -41.80 11.33
CA SER A 376 -0.44 -43.02 10.86
C SER A 376 0.48 -43.68 11.89
N ALA A 377 1.42 -42.92 12.45
CA ALA A 377 2.35 -43.36 13.48
C ALA A 377 1.63 -43.94 14.72
N SER A 378 0.54 -43.30 15.16
CA SER A 378 -0.22 -43.71 16.33
C SER A 378 -0.96 -45.05 16.17
N ARG A 379 -1.13 -45.51 14.94
CA ARG A 379 -1.83 -46.77 14.60
C ARG A 379 -0.88 -47.94 14.32
N LEU A 380 0.43 -47.73 14.34
CA LEU A 380 1.42 -48.77 14.18
C LEU A 380 1.19 -49.91 15.20
N ASP A 381 1.18 -51.14 14.70
CA ASP A 381 1.15 -52.32 15.55
C ASP A 381 2.54 -52.53 16.19
N PRO A 382 2.63 -52.63 17.53
CA PRO A 382 3.90 -52.84 18.22
C PRO A 382 4.66 -54.07 17.76
N VAL A 383 3.93 -55.15 17.42
CA VAL A 383 4.54 -56.44 17.00
C VAL A 383 5.21 -56.29 15.64
N THR A 384 4.51 -55.70 14.69
CA THR A 384 5.06 -55.47 13.35
C THR A 384 6.18 -54.43 13.38
N ALA A 385 6.06 -53.37 14.20
CA ALA A 385 7.09 -52.34 14.35
C ALA A 385 8.41 -52.87 14.92
N LEU A 386 8.37 -53.86 15.83
CA LEU A 386 9.57 -54.51 16.40
C LEU A 386 10.27 -55.47 15.46
N ARG A 387 9.55 -56.00 14.43
CA ARG A 387 10.11 -56.90 13.39
C ARG A 387 10.69 -56.16 12.19
N TYR A 388 10.55 -54.82 12.18
CA TYR A 388 11.14 -53.97 11.12
C TYR A 388 12.64 -53.86 11.37
N GLU A 389 13.46 -54.41 10.44
CA GLU A 389 14.91 -54.25 10.40
C GLU A 389 15.32 -52.92 9.80
#